data_4a54b41417cc279e9ce70ec3e6b1a60f
#
_entry.id   4a54b41417cc279e9ce70ec3e6b1a60f
#
_cell.length_a   1.000
_cell.length_b   1.000
_cell.length_c   1.000
_cell.angle_alpha   90.00
_cell.angle_beta   90.00
_cell.angle_gamma   90.00
#
_symmetry.space_group_name_H-M   'P 1'
#
loop_
_entity.id
_entity.type
_entity.pdbx_description
1 polymer ?
#
loop_
_entity_poly.entity_id
_entity_poly.type
_entity_poly.pdbx_seq_one_letter_code
_entity_poly.pdbx_strand_id
1 'polypeptide(L)'
;MSEPIKNRYEFVVLFDVENGNPNGDPDAGNMPRVDPETGYGLVTDVCLKRKIRNYVETAKEDTTGYRIYIKDGVPLNTSDKEACAYVGVTPDKLKEAKKKDEHLDEKIRDFMCSNFYDIRTFGAVMTTFVKGALNCGQVRGPVQLGFARSVDPILPQEVTITRVAITTEADAEKKGTEMGRKYIVPYGLYRAEGYVSANLARKATGFSQEDLDLLWAAILNMFENDRSAARGKMAVRELIIFKHDCELGCAPAHKLFELVKAEHKDGVITPRGYGDYIVTVEEDKLPNGVTCTRMG
;
A
#
# COMPACT_ATOMS: atom_id res chain seq x y z
N MET A 1 23.08 -5.70 -8.66
CA MET A 1 21.99 -4.84 -8.16
C MET A 1 22.26 -3.41 -8.60
N SER A 2 21.25 -2.69 -9.09
CA SER A 2 21.34 -1.26 -9.40
C SER A 2 21.66 -0.47 -8.13
N GLU A 3 22.23 0.73 -8.28
CA GLU A 3 22.54 1.57 -7.11
C GLU A 3 21.27 1.97 -6.35
N PRO A 4 21.29 1.97 -5.00
CA PRO A 4 20.19 2.48 -4.19
C PRO A 4 19.89 3.96 -4.50
N ILE A 5 18.64 4.38 -4.32
CA ILE A 5 18.25 5.79 -4.46
C ILE A 5 19.07 6.69 -3.53
N LYS A 6 19.36 7.91 -4.00
CA LYS A 6 20.20 8.90 -3.28
C LYS A 6 19.38 10.04 -2.66
N ASN A 7 18.12 10.20 -3.08
CA ASN A 7 17.26 11.29 -2.67
C ASN A 7 16.12 10.76 -1.77
N ARG A 8 15.73 11.56 -0.80
CA ARG A 8 14.51 11.36 -0.01
C ARG A 8 13.30 11.88 -0.79
N TYR A 9 12.13 11.24 -0.63
CA TYR A 9 10.88 11.69 -1.19
C TYR A 9 9.76 11.64 -0.15
N GLU A 10 8.83 12.58 -0.26
CA GLU A 10 7.48 12.52 0.26
C GLU A 10 6.50 12.52 -0.90
N PHE A 11 5.32 11.94 -0.68
CA PHE A 11 4.30 11.95 -1.70
C PHE A 11 2.88 11.94 -1.12
N VAL A 12 1.97 12.53 -1.87
CA VAL A 12 0.53 12.52 -1.59
C VAL A 12 -0.16 11.78 -2.72
N VAL A 13 -1.03 10.84 -2.37
CA VAL A 13 -1.90 10.13 -3.33
C VAL A 13 -3.32 10.57 -3.09
N LEU A 14 -3.97 11.11 -4.11
CA LEU A 14 -5.41 11.34 -4.13
C LEU A 14 -6.08 10.24 -4.96
N PHE A 15 -7.03 9.56 -4.37
CA PHE A 15 -7.84 8.56 -5.04
C PHE A 15 -9.28 8.66 -4.60
N ASP A 16 -10.20 8.27 -5.46
CA ASP A 16 -11.61 8.29 -5.13
C ASP A 16 -12.29 6.92 -5.20
N VAL A 17 -13.44 6.86 -4.60
CA VAL A 17 -14.37 5.74 -4.68
C VAL A 17 -15.76 6.26 -5.04
N GLU A 18 -16.41 5.56 -5.97
CA GLU A 18 -17.81 5.79 -6.35
C GLU A 18 -18.57 4.46 -6.24
N ASN A 19 -19.64 4.45 -5.43
CA ASN A 19 -20.51 3.30 -5.22
C ASN A 19 -19.76 2.01 -4.82
N GLY A 20 -18.78 2.13 -3.93
CA GLY A 20 -17.92 1.02 -3.53
C GLY A 20 -17.48 1.07 -2.08
N ASN A 21 -16.86 -0.01 -1.64
CA ASN A 21 -16.23 -0.12 -0.33
C ASN A 21 -14.71 -0.12 -0.48
N PRO A 22 -14.02 0.98 -0.16
CA PRO A 22 -12.58 1.10 -0.35
C PRO A 22 -11.77 0.21 0.60
N ASN A 23 -12.27 0.05 1.84
CA ASN A 23 -11.65 -0.80 2.86
C ASN A 23 -12.65 -1.18 3.93
N GLY A 24 -13.23 -2.37 3.80
CA GLY A 24 -14.18 -2.89 4.77
C GLY A 24 -13.54 -3.23 6.12
N ASP A 25 -14.32 -3.11 7.17
CA ASP A 25 -13.95 -3.46 8.53
C ASP A 25 -14.51 -4.85 8.88
N PRO A 26 -13.67 -5.87 9.08
CA PRO A 26 -14.12 -7.20 9.43
C PRO A 26 -14.87 -7.23 10.77
N ASP A 27 -14.52 -6.34 11.71
CA ASP A 27 -15.15 -6.28 13.03
C ASP A 27 -16.51 -5.58 13.01
N ALA A 28 -16.81 -4.82 11.93
CA ALA A 28 -18.06 -4.10 11.73
C ALA A 28 -18.87 -4.66 10.53
N GLY A 29 -18.87 -5.96 10.31
CA GLY A 29 -19.64 -6.59 9.24
C GLY A 29 -19.22 -6.16 7.83
N ASN A 30 -17.94 -5.83 7.65
CA ASN A 30 -17.37 -5.34 6.41
C ASN A 30 -17.90 -3.97 5.95
N MET A 31 -18.38 -3.13 6.87
CA MET A 31 -18.68 -1.73 6.58
C MET A 31 -17.41 -0.95 6.19
N PRO A 32 -17.51 0.09 5.32
CA PRO A 32 -16.40 1.00 5.12
C PRO A 32 -15.90 1.56 6.46
N ARG A 33 -14.58 1.58 6.65
CA ARG A 33 -13.98 2.12 7.88
C ARG A 33 -14.23 3.62 7.96
N VAL A 34 -14.71 4.05 9.10
CA VAL A 34 -15.01 5.48 9.39
C VAL A 34 -14.46 5.81 10.77
N ASP A 35 -13.89 6.99 10.90
CA ASP A 35 -13.60 7.59 12.20
C ASP A 35 -14.95 7.96 12.85
N PRO A 36 -15.36 7.33 13.95
CA PRO A 36 -16.70 7.51 14.51
C PRO A 36 -16.94 8.90 15.09
N GLU A 37 -15.90 9.64 15.41
CA GLU A 37 -15.99 10.98 15.98
C GLU A 37 -16.21 12.04 14.89
N THR A 38 -15.56 11.88 13.75
CA THR A 38 -15.51 12.90 12.71
C THR A 38 -16.26 12.53 11.44
N GLY A 39 -16.63 11.26 11.26
CA GLY A 39 -17.28 10.77 10.05
C GLY A 39 -16.34 10.61 8.83
N TYR A 40 -15.05 10.89 8.96
CA TYR A 40 -14.12 10.72 7.85
C TYR A 40 -13.86 9.24 7.57
N GLY A 41 -13.87 8.88 6.29
CA GLY A 41 -13.53 7.55 5.84
C GLY A 41 -12.04 7.24 6.00
N LEU A 42 -11.72 5.98 6.30
CA LEU A 42 -10.36 5.51 6.51
C LEU A 42 -10.03 4.34 5.58
N VAL A 43 -8.82 4.36 5.01
CA VAL A 43 -8.24 3.23 4.29
C VAL A 43 -6.87 2.94 4.89
N THR A 44 -6.66 1.72 5.34
CA THR A 44 -5.41 1.33 6.02
C THR A 44 -4.25 1.26 5.03
N ASP A 45 -3.04 1.51 5.52
CA ASP A 45 -1.80 1.34 4.75
C ASP A 45 -1.65 -0.09 4.24
N VAL A 46 -2.07 -1.08 5.02
CA VAL A 46 -2.05 -2.50 4.64
C VAL A 46 -2.94 -2.73 3.40
N CYS A 47 -4.10 -2.09 3.33
CA CYS A 47 -4.98 -2.17 2.16
C CYS A 47 -4.30 -1.58 0.91
N LEU A 48 -3.70 -0.40 1.01
CA LEU A 48 -2.98 0.24 -0.10
C LEU A 48 -1.76 -0.58 -0.53
N LYS A 49 -0.94 -1.03 0.43
CA LYS A 49 0.23 -1.89 0.16
C LYS A 49 -0.17 -3.20 -0.52
N ARG A 50 -1.34 -3.78 -0.19
CA ARG A 50 -1.85 -4.99 -0.89
C ARG A 50 -2.10 -4.70 -2.36
N LYS A 51 -2.73 -3.56 -2.70
CA LYS A 51 -3.02 -3.19 -4.09
C LYS A 51 -1.76 -2.93 -4.90
N ILE A 52 -0.76 -2.26 -4.28
CA ILE A 52 0.56 -2.07 -4.89
C ILE A 52 1.23 -3.42 -5.17
N ARG A 53 1.19 -4.37 -4.21
CA ARG A 53 1.71 -5.74 -4.41
C ARG A 53 1.00 -6.46 -5.55
N ASN A 54 -0.32 -6.39 -5.61
CA ASN A 54 -1.11 -7.03 -6.66
C ASN A 54 -0.73 -6.47 -8.05
N TYR A 55 -0.52 -5.15 -8.16
CA TYR A 55 -0.06 -4.56 -9.41
C TYR A 55 1.33 -5.08 -9.81
N VAL A 56 2.28 -5.08 -8.87
CA VAL A 56 3.65 -5.57 -9.14
C VAL A 56 3.64 -7.05 -9.53
N GLU A 57 2.87 -7.87 -8.85
CA GLU A 57 2.70 -9.29 -9.19
C GLU A 57 2.17 -9.48 -10.61
N THR A 58 1.16 -8.70 -11.00
CA THR A 58 0.59 -8.73 -12.35
C THR A 58 1.57 -8.20 -13.41
N ALA A 59 2.27 -7.11 -13.12
CA ALA A 59 3.17 -6.45 -14.07
C ALA A 59 4.51 -7.17 -14.27
N LYS A 60 4.96 -7.91 -13.27
CA LYS A 60 6.29 -8.57 -13.25
C LYS A 60 6.23 -10.10 -13.27
N GLU A 61 5.06 -10.72 -13.09
CA GLU A 61 4.82 -12.16 -13.22
C GLU A 61 5.89 -13.03 -12.51
N ASP A 62 6.17 -12.73 -11.24
CA ASP A 62 7.18 -13.41 -10.42
C ASP A 62 8.61 -13.39 -11.03
N THR A 63 8.93 -12.43 -11.90
CA THR A 63 10.29 -12.23 -12.43
C THR A 63 11.30 -12.12 -11.28
N THR A 64 12.48 -12.69 -11.45
CA THR A 64 13.56 -12.66 -10.45
C THR A 64 13.81 -11.23 -9.95
N GLY A 65 13.78 -11.04 -8.62
CA GLY A 65 13.95 -9.76 -7.96
C GLY A 65 12.63 -8.97 -7.77
N TYR A 66 11.51 -9.40 -8.36
CA TYR A 66 10.22 -8.73 -8.27
C TYR A 66 9.10 -9.62 -7.69
N ARG A 67 9.47 -10.77 -7.13
CA ARG A 67 8.53 -11.63 -6.41
C ARG A 67 7.90 -10.91 -5.21
N ILE A 68 6.72 -11.34 -4.81
CA ILE A 68 6.00 -10.81 -3.65
C ILE A 68 6.08 -11.82 -2.51
N TYR A 69 6.60 -11.38 -1.36
CA TYR A 69 6.71 -12.20 -0.15
C TYR A 69 5.34 -12.39 0.53
N ILE A 70 4.57 -11.28 0.69
CA ILE A 70 3.23 -11.34 1.26
C ILE A 70 2.23 -11.57 0.14
N LYS A 71 2.19 -12.83 -0.35
CA LYS A 71 1.35 -13.28 -1.47
C LYS A 71 0.11 -14.01 -0.94
N ASP A 72 -1.04 -13.83 -1.62
CA ASP A 72 -2.28 -14.49 -1.24
C ASP A 72 -2.20 -16.01 -1.43
N GLY A 73 -2.75 -16.76 -0.47
CA GLY A 73 -2.75 -18.22 -0.51
C GLY A 73 -1.38 -18.90 -0.34
N VAL A 74 -0.27 -18.15 -0.16
CA VAL A 74 1.08 -18.70 0.00
C VAL A 74 1.57 -18.53 1.44
N PRO A 75 1.93 -19.62 2.15
CA PRO A 75 2.52 -19.51 3.48
C PRO A 75 3.88 -18.80 3.44
N LEU A 76 4.08 -17.80 4.32
CA LEU A 76 5.33 -17.01 4.37
C LEU A 76 6.58 -17.86 4.58
N ASN A 77 6.49 -18.94 5.37
CA ASN A 77 7.62 -19.82 5.63
C ASN A 77 8.12 -20.59 4.40
N THR A 78 7.40 -20.59 3.30
CA THR A 78 7.88 -21.19 2.02
C THR A 78 9.07 -20.40 1.51
N SER A 79 8.96 -19.08 1.41
CA SER A 79 10.05 -18.19 1.01
C SER A 79 11.20 -18.15 2.04
N ASP A 80 10.86 -18.24 3.33
CA ASP A 80 11.87 -18.31 4.39
C ASP A 80 12.73 -19.58 4.28
N LYS A 81 12.13 -20.73 3.90
CA LYS A 81 12.87 -21.96 3.64
C LYS A 81 13.82 -21.85 2.44
N GLU A 82 13.42 -21.12 1.40
CA GLU A 82 14.31 -20.85 0.26
C GLU A 82 15.55 -20.06 0.69
N ALA A 83 15.38 -19.04 1.52
CA ALA A 83 16.50 -18.27 2.06
C ALA A 83 17.40 -19.12 2.97
N CYS A 84 16.81 -20.00 3.79
CA CYS A 84 17.58 -20.96 4.58
C CYS A 84 18.39 -21.93 3.71
N ALA A 85 17.78 -22.46 2.65
CA ALA A 85 18.46 -23.33 1.70
C ALA A 85 19.61 -22.62 0.97
N TYR A 86 19.43 -21.35 0.59
CA TYR A 86 20.47 -20.52 -0.01
C TYR A 86 21.72 -20.40 0.85
N VAL A 87 21.56 -20.26 2.18
CA VAL A 87 22.70 -20.20 3.12
C VAL A 87 23.11 -21.58 3.66
N GLY A 88 22.51 -22.67 3.15
CA GLY A 88 22.86 -24.04 3.55
C GLY A 88 22.44 -24.42 4.97
N VAL A 89 21.38 -23.79 5.51
CA VAL A 89 20.91 -23.99 6.89
C VAL A 89 19.44 -24.37 6.88
N THR A 90 19.02 -25.21 7.83
CA THR A 90 17.59 -25.48 8.05
C THR A 90 17.02 -24.52 9.11
N PRO A 91 15.70 -24.19 9.06
CA PRO A 91 15.09 -23.22 10.00
C PRO A 91 15.29 -23.53 11.48
N ASP A 92 15.32 -24.80 11.85
CA ASP A 92 15.54 -25.30 13.23
C ASP A 92 16.98 -25.07 13.72
N LYS A 93 17.95 -24.97 12.81
CA LYS A 93 19.39 -24.80 13.13
C LYS A 93 19.88 -23.34 13.02
N LEU A 94 19.02 -22.39 12.74
CA LEU A 94 19.38 -20.98 12.57
C LEU A 94 20.14 -20.38 13.75
N LYS A 95 19.72 -20.69 15.00
CA LYS A 95 20.41 -20.21 16.21
C LYS A 95 21.86 -20.73 16.34
N GLU A 96 22.08 -21.98 15.94
CA GLU A 96 23.40 -22.59 15.97
C GLU A 96 24.27 -22.05 14.83
N ALA A 97 23.68 -21.90 13.64
CA ALA A 97 24.36 -21.37 12.48
C ALA A 97 24.83 -19.93 12.71
N LYS A 98 24.00 -19.07 13.35
CA LYS A 98 24.38 -17.70 13.72
C LYS A 98 25.62 -17.63 14.61
N LYS A 99 25.81 -18.61 15.52
CA LYS A 99 27.01 -18.67 16.37
C LYS A 99 28.29 -18.99 15.56
N LYS A 100 28.14 -19.62 14.40
CA LYS A 100 29.26 -20.03 13.52
C LYS A 100 29.55 -19.04 12.41
N ASP A 101 28.52 -18.29 11.97
CA ASP A 101 28.61 -17.30 10.89
C ASP A 101 28.01 -15.97 11.36
N GLU A 102 28.87 -15.02 11.68
CA GLU A 102 28.48 -13.67 12.12
C GLU A 102 27.73 -12.88 11.03
N HIS A 103 27.98 -13.21 9.74
CA HIS A 103 27.34 -12.57 8.59
C HIS A 103 26.06 -13.28 8.10
N LEU A 104 25.57 -14.29 8.82
CA LEU A 104 24.37 -15.03 8.44
C LEU A 104 23.15 -14.12 8.27
N ASP A 105 22.99 -13.15 9.19
CA ASP A 105 21.89 -12.17 9.14
C ASP A 105 21.92 -11.34 7.86
N GLU A 106 23.11 -10.90 7.45
CA GLU A 106 23.29 -10.10 6.23
C GLU A 106 22.98 -10.92 4.98
N LYS A 107 23.50 -12.14 4.88
CA LYS A 107 23.27 -13.04 3.75
C LYS A 107 21.78 -13.35 3.54
N ILE A 108 21.06 -13.63 4.63
CA ILE A 108 19.62 -13.91 4.58
C ILE A 108 18.84 -12.64 4.19
N ARG A 109 19.13 -11.50 4.81
CA ARG A 109 18.50 -10.21 4.47
C ARG A 109 18.73 -9.90 2.99
N ASP A 110 19.95 -10.01 2.52
CA ASP A 110 20.33 -9.68 1.15
C ASP A 110 19.64 -10.61 0.14
N PHE A 111 19.52 -11.92 0.46
CA PHE A 111 18.71 -12.83 -0.32
C PHE A 111 17.24 -12.39 -0.38
N MET A 112 16.63 -12.10 0.76
CA MET A 112 15.22 -11.70 0.83
C MET A 112 14.97 -10.37 0.10
N CYS A 113 15.80 -9.36 0.32
CA CYS A 113 15.70 -8.08 -0.38
C CYS A 113 15.94 -8.20 -1.89
N SER A 114 16.87 -9.08 -2.32
CA SER A 114 17.17 -9.26 -3.74
C SER A 114 16.06 -9.98 -4.50
N ASN A 115 15.31 -10.87 -3.84
CA ASN A 115 14.30 -11.69 -4.49
C ASN A 115 12.88 -11.14 -4.36
N PHE A 116 12.58 -10.40 -3.27
CA PHE A 116 11.23 -9.95 -2.95
C PHE A 116 11.13 -8.42 -2.98
N TYR A 117 10.38 -7.92 -3.96
CA TYR A 117 10.16 -6.48 -4.14
C TYR A 117 9.53 -5.82 -2.93
N ASP A 118 8.51 -6.44 -2.34
CA ASP A 118 7.78 -5.86 -1.22
C ASP A 118 8.59 -5.84 0.09
N ILE A 119 9.52 -6.79 0.29
CA ILE A 119 10.50 -6.71 1.40
C ILE A 119 11.46 -5.55 1.16
N ARG A 120 11.99 -5.43 -0.06
CA ARG A 120 12.92 -4.37 -0.44
C ARG A 120 12.28 -2.99 -0.33
N THR A 121 10.96 -2.89 -0.61
CA THR A 121 10.19 -1.64 -0.62
C THR A 121 9.64 -1.29 0.76
N PHE A 122 8.82 -2.16 1.35
CA PHE A 122 8.06 -1.89 2.58
C PHE A 122 8.70 -2.46 3.84
N GLY A 123 9.64 -3.39 3.67
CA GLY A 123 10.14 -4.22 4.75
C GLY A 123 9.18 -5.32 5.16
N ALA A 124 9.60 -6.16 6.09
CA ALA A 124 8.79 -7.24 6.62
C ALA A 124 9.25 -7.67 8.03
N VAL A 125 8.34 -8.30 8.76
CA VAL A 125 8.64 -9.10 9.93
C VAL A 125 8.57 -10.58 9.53
N MET A 126 9.72 -11.20 9.37
CA MET A 126 9.88 -12.60 8.95
C MET A 126 9.98 -13.48 10.20
N THR A 127 8.84 -14.01 10.63
CA THR A 127 8.70 -14.71 11.93
C THR A 127 9.61 -15.93 12.09
N THR A 128 9.94 -16.63 11.03
CA THR A 128 10.91 -17.75 11.02
C THR A 128 12.27 -17.30 11.54
N PHE A 129 12.77 -16.18 11.03
CA PHE A 129 14.08 -15.65 11.39
C PHE A 129 14.04 -14.97 12.78
N VAL A 130 12.95 -14.30 13.14
CA VAL A 130 12.74 -13.78 14.50
C VAL A 130 12.79 -14.90 15.53
N LYS A 131 12.12 -16.03 15.29
CA LYS A 131 12.18 -17.22 16.15
C LYS A 131 13.59 -17.85 16.17
N GLY A 132 14.34 -17.74 15.10
CA GLY A 132 15.75 -18.09 14.99
C GLY A 132 16.70 -17.14 15.71
N ALA A 133 16.20 -16.06 16.32
CA ALA A 133 16.97 -14.99 16.95
C ALA A 133 17.94 -14.26 16.00
N LEU A 134 17.52 -14.10 14.75
CA LEU A 134 18.24 -13.36 13.72
C LEU A 134 17.72 -11.92 13.63
N ASN A 135 18.63 -10.94 13.58
CA ASN A 135 18.26 -9.53 13.45
C ASN A 135 17.61 -9.23 12.08
N CYS A 136 17.96 -9.96 11.04
CA CYS A 136 17.35 -9.86 9.71
C CYS A 136 15.86 -10.27 9.69
N GLY A 137 15.33 -10.88 10.74
CA GLY A 137 13.90 -11.16 10.86
C GLY A 137 13.02 -9.92 10.90
N GLN A 138 13.60 -8.73 11.12
CA GLN A 138 12.92 -7.43 11.04
C GLN A 138 13.64 -6.53 10.04
N VAL A 139 13.15 -6.49 8.80
CA VAL A 139 13.65 -5.60 7.75
C VAL A 139 12.79 -4.34 7.71
N ARG A 140 13.41 -3.19 7.91
CA ARG A 140 12.76 -1.89 7.78
C ARG A 140 12.92 -1.37 6.36
N GLY A 141 11.82 -1.33 5.61
CA GLY A 141 11.82 -0.84 4.23
C GLY A 141 11.85 0.69 4.13
N PRO A 142 12.37 1.22 3.02
CA PRO A 142 12.45 2.66 2.77
C PRO A 142 11.10 3.32 2.56
N VAL A 143 10.09 2.61 2.05
CA VAL A 143 8.78 3.17 1.74
C VAL A 143 7.80 2.92 2.87
N GLN A 144 7.22 4.00 3.38
CA GLN A 144 6.17 3.96 4.38
C GLN A 144 4.96 4.76 3.91
N LEU A 145 3.75 4.23 4.16
CA LEU A 145 2.48 4.84 3.88
C LEU A 145 1.71 5.03 5.19
N GLY A 146 1.07 6.19 5.35
CA GLY A 146 0.06 6.39 6.36
C GLY A 146 -1.30 5.79 5.96
N PHE A 147 -2.27 5.82 6.88
CA PHE A 147 -3.66 5.58 6.52
C PHE A 147 -4.14 6.69 5.59
N ALA A 148 -4.90 6.32 4.56
CA ALA A 148 -5.64 7.34 3.82
C ALA A 148 -6.88 7.77 4.62
N ARG A 149 -7.16 9.06 4.53
CA ARG A 149 -8.35 9.68 5.11
C ARG A 149 -9.15 10.38 4.02
N SER A 150 -10.47 10.31 4.06
CA SER A 150 -11.28 11.05 3.11
C SER A 150 -11.13 12.56 3.32
N VAL A 151 -11.26 13.33 2.24
CA VAL A 151 -11.19 14.81 2.29
C VAL A 151 -12.42 15.39 3.01
N ASP A 152 -13.56 14.74 2.83
CA ASP A 152 -14.82 15.06 3.48
C ASP A 152 -15.34 13.90 4.33
N PRO A 153 -16.21 14.14 5.30
CA PRO A 153 -16.94 13.06 5.96
C PRO A 153 -17.73 12.25 4.94
N ILE A 154 -17.70 10.92 5.10
CA ILE A 154 -18.46 10.00 4.25
C ILE A 154 -19.70 9.48 4.96
N LEU A 155 -20.72 9.11 4.20
CA LEU A 155 -21.92 8.45 4.71
C LEU A 155 -22.05 7.07 4.07
N PRO A 156 -21.53 5.99 4.70
CA PRO A 156 -21.71 4.65 4.21
C PRO A 156 -23.19 4.26 4.15
N GLN A 157 -23.58 3.57 3.07
CA GLN A 157 -24.94 3.08 2.86
C GLN A 157 -24.97 1.57 2.84
N GLU A 158 -25.93 0.98 3.52
CA GLU A 158 -26.27 -0.44 3.37
C GLU A 158 -27.24 -0.58 2.20
N VAL A 159 -26.88 -1.44 1.23
CA VAL A 159 -27.70 -1.73 0.06
C VAL A 159 -28.04 -3.21 0.03
N THR A 160 -29.31 -3.54 0.03
CA THR A 160 -29.76 -4.93 -0.17
C THR A 160 -29.66 -5.28 -1.65
N ILE A 161 -29.05 -6.44 -1.93
CA ILE A 161 -28.94 -6.99 -3.27
C ILE A 161 -29.65 -8.33 -3.34
N THR A 162 -30.27 -8.63 -4.47
CA THR A 162 -31.01 -9.87 -4.69
C THR A 162 -30.31 -10.71 -5.75
N ARG A 163 -30.08 -11.97 -5.45
CA ARG A 163 -29.60 -12.98 -6.39
C ARG A 163 -30.78 -13.89 -6.78
N VAL A 164 -31.03 -14.06 -8.07
CA VAL A 164 -32.11 -14.89 -8.59
C VAL A 164 -31.81 -16.39 -8.37
N ALA A 165 -30.53 -16.78 -8.43
CA ALA A 165 -30.12 -18.17 -8.21
C ALA A 165 -30.02 -18.50 -6.71
N ILE A 166 -30.57 -19.65 -6.33
CA ILE A 166 -30.57 -20.19 -4.97
C ILE A 166 -29.37 -21.14 -4.79
N THR A 167 -28.88 -21.27 -3.56
CA THR A 167 -27.64 -22.01 -3.29
C THR A 167 -27.85 -23.52 -3.25
N THR A 168 -28.98 -24.00 -2.71
CA THR A 168 -29.27 -25.43 -2.55
C THR A 168 -30.67 -25.79 -3.04
N GLU A 169 -30.88 -27.04 -3.45
CA GLU A 169 -32.19 -27.53 -3.85
C GLU A 169 -33.22 -27.43 -2.73
N ALA A 170 -32.81 -27.71 -1.48
CA ALA A 170 -33.68 -27.59 -0.31
C ALA A 170 -34.15 -26.16 -0.01
N ASP A 171 -33.31 -25.16 -0.35
CA ASP A 171 -33.69 -23.75 -0.24
C ASP A 171 -34.60 -23.31 -1.38
N ALA A 172 -34.46 -23.91 -2.57
CA ALA A 172 -35.28 -23.61 -3.74
C ALA A 172 -36.79 -23.97 -3.51
N GLU A 173 -37.06 -24.94 -2.66
CA GLU A 173 -38.43 -25.30 -2.25
C GLU A 173 -39.10 -24.25 -1.36
N LYS A 174 -38.30 -23.39 -0.68
CA LYS A 174 -38.78 -22.46 0.34
C LYS A 174 -38.77 -21.00 -0.09
N LYS A 175 -37.86 -20.64 -0.97
CA LYS A 175 -37.65 -19.25 -1.43
C LYS A 175 -37.26 -19.17 -2.90
N GLY A 176 -37.71 -18.13 -3.63
CA GLY A 176 -37.41 -17.94 -5.03
C GLY A 176 -36.14 -17.09 -5.30
N THR A 177 -35.59 -16.44 -4.29
CA THR A 177 -34.45 -15.54 -4.40
C THR A 177 -33.58 -15.58 -3.15
N GLU A 178 -32.31 -15.22 -3.30
CA GLU A 178 -31.38 -15.03 -2.18
C GLU A 178 -31.09 -13.53 -2.01
N MET A 179 -31.17 -13.03 -0.78
CA MET A 179 -30.86 -11.64 -0.47
C MET A 179 -29.50 -11.55 0.21
N GLY A 180 -28.70 -10.57 -0.18
CA GLY A 180 -27.44 -10.21 0.44
C GLY A 180 -27.39 -8.72 0.73
N ARG A 181 -26.41 -8.30 1.53
CA ARG A 181 -26.18 -6.89 1.87
C ARG A 181 -24.81 -6.46 1.39
N LYS A 182 -24.70 -5.24 0.91
CA LYS A 182 -23.45 -4.56 0.61
C LYS A 182 -23.41 -3.22 1.31
N TYR A 183 -22.23 -2.83 1.72
CA TYR A 183 -21.97 -1.51 2.22
C TYR A 183 -21.15 -0.74 1.19
N ILE A 184 -21.58 0.45 0.84
CA ILE A 184 -20.94 1.31 -0.15
C ILE A 184 -20.75 2.72 0.39
N VAL A 185 -19.71 3.39 -0.10
CA VAL A 185 -19.56 4.84 -0.06
C VAL A 185 -20.08 5.36 -1.40
N PRO A 186 -21.13 6.20 -1.43
CA PRO A 186 -21.65 6.75 -2.69
C PRO A 186 -20.59 7.52 -3.47
N TYR A 187 -19.86 8.38 -2.79
CA TYR A 187 -18.65 9.03 -3.27
C TYR A 187 -17.75 9.44 -2.10
N GLY A 188 -16.44 9.39 -2.31
CA GLY A 188 -15.44 9.90 -1.38
C GLY A 188 -14.08 10.07 -2.06
N LEU A 189 -13.48 11.25 -1.90
CA LEU A 189 -12.10 11.53 -2.26
C LEU A 189 -11.21 11.25 -1.04
N TYR A 190 -10.18 10.45 -1.21
CA TYR A 190 -9.25 10.04 -0.15
C TYR A 190 -7.85 10.59 -0.43
N ARG A 191 -7.16 10.96 0.63
CA ARG A 191 -5.78 11.39 0.63
C ARG A 191 -4.93 10.44 1.47
N ALA A 192 -3.88 9.87 0.89
CA ALA A 192 -2.85 9.12 1.57
C ALA A 192 -1.51 9.87 1.48
N GLU A 193 -0.71 9.77 2.52
CA GLU A 193 0.62 10.36 2.59
C GLU A 193 1.67 9.26 2.73
N GLY A 194 2.81 9.44 2.07
CA GLY A 194 3.88 8.47 2.09
C GLY A 194 5.26 9.09 2.07
N TYR A 195 6.24 8.26 2.42
CA TYR A 195 7.63 8.63 2.64
C TYR A 195 8.54 7.62 1.98
N VAL A 196 9.65 8.09 1.39
CA VAL A 196 10.70 7.25 0.84
C VAL A 196 12.05 7.69 1.38
N SER A 197 12.69 6.82 2.16
CA SER A 197 13.96 7.09 2.83
C SER A 197 15.14 6.55 2.02
N ALA A 198 15.94 7.43 1.43
CA ALA A 198 17.17 7.03 0.75
C ALA A 198 18.19 6.38 1.71
N ASN A 199 18.23 6.83 2.97
CA ASN A 199 19.09 6.24 3.98
C ASN A 199 18.77 4.76 4.25
N LEU A 200 17.47 4.41 4.37
CA LEU A 200 17.04 3.02 4.53
C LEU A 200 17.28 2.20 3.25
N ALA A 201 17.04 2.79 2.08
CA ALA A 201 17.33 2.16 0.80
C ALA A 201 18.81 1.74 0.73
N ARG A 202 19.75 2.65 1.05
CA ARG A 202 21.17 2.39 1.01
C ARG A 202 21.64 1.43 2.10
N LYS A 203 21.17 1.57 3.35
CA LYS A 203 21.68 0.81 4.50
C LYS A 203 21.02 -0.54 4.70
N ALA A 204 19.78 -0.72 4.27
CA ALA A 204 18.99 -1.88 4.66
C ALA A 204 18.57 -2.77 3.49
N THR A 205 18.08 -2.21 2.37
CA THR A 205 17.34 -3.03 1.40
C THR A 205 17.89 -3.01 -0.02
N GLY A 206 18.65 -1.99 -0.40
CA GLY A 206 19.12 -1.83 -1.78
C GLY A 206 18.05 -1.30 -2.75
N PHE A 207 16.98 -0.67 -2.25
CA PHE A 207 15.89 -0.12 -3.06
C PHE A 207 16.42 0.91 -4.07
N SER A 208 16.23 0.61 -5.36
CA SER A 208 16.85 1.33 -6.47
C SER A 208 15.92 2.35 -7.14
N GLN A 209 16.45 3.10 -8.13
CA GLN A 209 15.63 4.00 -8.95
C GLN A 209 14.60 3.22 -9.76
N GLU A 210 14.94 2.05 -10.29
CA GLU A 210 13.99 1.18 -11.02
C GLU A 210 12.85 0.70 -10.12
N ASP A 211 13.16 0.39 -8.85
CA ASP A 211 12.13 0.04 -7.85
C ASP A 211 11.23 1.22 -7.53
N LEU A 212 11.78 2.43 -7.47
CA LEU A 212 11.02 3.66 -7.23
C LEU A 212 10.10 3.98 -8.41
N ASP A 213 10.59 3.84 -9.64
CA ASP A 213 9.79 4.06 -10.84
C ASP A 213 8.63 3.04 -10.94
N LEU A 214 8.90 1.79 -10.57
CA LEU A 214 7.88 0.76 -10.45
C LEU A 214 6.86 1.07 -9.33
N LEU A 215 7.32 1.65 -8.21
CA LEU A 215 6.42 2.10 -7.13
C LEU A 215 5.44 3.16 -7.62
N TRP A 216 5.93 4.17 -8.35
CA TRP A 216 5.08 5.22 -8.91
C TRP A 216 4.07 4.65 -9.91
N ALA A 217 4.52 3.79 -10.81
CA ALA A 217 3.63 3.09 -11.74
C ALA A 217 2.59 2.24 -11.01
N ALA A 218 3.00 1.53 -9.96
CA ALA A 218 2.10 0.70 -9.14
C ALA A 218 1.06 1.54 -8.39
N ILE A 219 1.45 2.68 -7.82
CA ILE A 219 0.51 3.59 -7.15
C ILE A 219 -0.52 4.12 -8.14
N LEU A 220 -0.09 4.63 -9.30
CA LEU A 220 -0.99 5.20 -10.31
C LEU A 220 -2.00 4.17 -10.84
N ASN A 221 -1.62 2.89 -10.95
CA ASN A 221 -2.42 1.86 -11.57
C ASN A 221 -3.00 0.82 -10.59
N MET A 222 -2.84 0.99 -9.27
CA MET A 222 -3.17 -0.02 -8.27
C MET A 222 -4.65 -0.44 -8.25
N PHE A 223 -5.55 0.35 -8.79
CA PHE A 223 -6.98 0.04 -8.86
C PHE A 223 -7.41 -0.53 -10.22
N GLU A 224 -6.60 -0.40 -11.28
CA GLU A 224 -7.00 -0.80 -12.62
C GLU A 224 -7.23 -2.32 -12.75
N ASN A 225 -6.42 -3.13 -12.07
CA ASN A 225 -6.54 -4.59 -12.05
C ASN A 225 -7.18 -5.13 -10.75
N ASP A 226 -7.67 -4.24 -9.87
CA ASP A 226 -8.27 -4.61 -8.58
C ASP A 226 -9.80 -4.40 -8.58
N ARG A 227 -10.44 -4.51 -9.71
CA ARG A 227 -11.87 -4.27 -9.88
C ARG A 227 -12.71 -5.42 -9.32
N SER A 228 -13.72 -5.09 -8.53
CA SER A 228 -14.71 -6.04 -8.04
C SER A 228 -16.05 -5.35 -7.78
N ALA A 229 -17.12 -6.14 -7.74
CA ALA A 229 -18.45 -5.61 -7.44
C ALA A 229 -18.58 -4.97 -6.04
N ALA A 230 -17.70 -5.31 -5.10
CA ALA A 230 -17.70 -4.72 -3.76
C ALA A 230 -16.94 -3.37 -3.74
N ARG A 231 -15.94 -3.18 -4.61
CA ARG A 231 -15.10 -1.98 -4.64
C ARG A 231 -15.69 -0.83 -5.44
N GLY A 232 -16.71 -1.08 -6.26
CA GLY A 232 -17.30 -0.07 -7.12
C GLY A 232 -16.29 0.47 -8.13
N LYS A 233 -16.31 1.78 -8.36
CA LYS A 233 -15.30 2.46 -9.15
C LYS A 233 -14.30 3.11 -8.22
N MET A 234 -13.05 2.72 -8.34
CA MET A 234 -11.91 3.35 -7.65
C MET A 234 -10.86 3.75 -8.68
N ALA A 235 -10.30 4.93 -8.51
CA ALA A 235 -9.22 5.42 -9.37
C ALA A 235 -8.26 6.31 -8.58
N VAL A 236 -6.97 6.21 -8.88
CA VAL A 236 -6.01 7.24 -8.48
C VAL A 236 -6.25 8.45 -9.37
N ARG A 237 -6.42 9.61 -8.74
CA ARG A 237 -6.70 10.86 -9.42
C ARG A 237 -5.46 11.70 -9.57
N GLU A 238 -4.57 11.64 -8.59
CA GLU A 238 -3.32 12.37 -8.63
C GLU A 238 -2.29 11.77 -7.67
N LEU A 239 -1.03 11.75 -8.10
CA LEU A 239 0.15 11.46 -7.32
C LEU A 239 1.06 12.69 -7.34
N ILE A 240 1.25 13.31 -6.18
CA ILE A 240 2.07 14.49 -5.98
C ILE A 240 3.34 14.07 -5.26
N ILE A 241 4.50 14.28 -5.87
CA ILE A 241 5.79 13.80 -5.39
C ILE A 241 6.69 15.00 -5.07
N PHE A 242 7.21 15.04 -3.86
CA PHE A 242 8.23 15.98 -3.41
C PHE A 242 9.56 15.25 -3.34
N LYS A 243 10.51 15.64 -4.18
CA LYS A 243 11.87 15.12 -4.21
C LYS A 243 12.81 16.09 -3.52
N HIS A 244 13.59 15.61 -2.57
CA HIS A 244 14.68 16.38 -1.94
C HIS A 244 15.99 16.19 -2.68
N ASP A 245 16.84 17.20 -2.67
CA ASP A 245 18.17 17.14 -3.27
C ASP A 245 19.18 16.33 -2.45
N CYS A 246 18.79 15.89 -1.24
CA CYS A 246 19.67 15.15 -0.34
C CYS A 246 19.01 13.94 0.30
N GLU A 247 19.83 13.06 0.87
CA GLU A 247 19.43 11.77 1.47
C GLU A 247 18.53 11.96 2.72
N LEU A 248 18.82 12.97 3.54
CA LEU A 248 18.11 13.19 4.82
C LEU A 248 16.88 14.12 4.66
N GLY A 249 16.78 14.78 3.54
CA GLY A 249 15.72 15.75 3.23
C GLY A 249 16.09 17.19 3.60
N CYS A 250 15.54 18.15 2.84
CA CYS A 250 15.80 19.58 2.95
C CYS A 250 14.72 20.29 3.77
N ALA A 251 13.60 19.62 4.06
CA ALA A 251 12.49 20.16 4.85
C ALA A 251 11.74 19.05 5.62
N PRO A 252 11.01 19.41 6.70
CA PRO A 252 10.10 18.48 7.38
C PRO A 252 8.92 18.11 6.47
N ALA A 253 8.55 16.82 6.47
CA ALA A 253 7.48 16.27 5.62
C ALA A 253 6.13 16.98 5.80
N HIS A 254 5.72 17.28 7.04
CA HIS A 254 4.44 17.93 7.32
C HIS A 254 4.29 19.27 6.59
N LYS A 255 5.38 20.06 6.45
CA LYS A 255 5.35 21.32 5.71
C LYS A 255 5.09 21.12 4.22
N LEU A 256 5.56 20.01 3.64
CA LEU A 256 5.30 19.68 2.24
C LEU A 256 3.86 19.21 2.05
N PHE A 257 3.36 18.40 2.97
CA PHE A 257 1.97 17.95 2.92
C PHE A 257 0.96 19.09 3.10
N GLU A 258 1.29 20.11 3.89
CA GLU A 258 0.47 21.31 4.07
C GLU A 258 0.35 22.16 2.80
N LEU A 259 1.28 22.03 1.83
CA LEU A 259 1.22 22.72 0.55
C LEU A 259 0.16 22.16 -0.40
N VAL A 260 -0.27 20.91 -0.16
CA VAL A 260 -1.29 20.25 -0.98
C VAL A 260 -2.66 20.51 -0.39
N LYS A 261 -3.51 21.20 -1.16
CA LYS A 261 -4.89 21.51 -0.79
C LYS A 261 -5.85 20.79 -1.74
N ALA A 262 -6.93 20.28 -1.19
CA ALA A 262 -8.07 19.77 -1.96
C ALA A 262 -9.33 20.44 -1.40
N GLU A 263 -9.90 21.35 -2.15
CA GLU A 263 -11.02 22.19 -1.72
C GLU A 263 -12.19 22.02 -2.69
N HIS A 264 -13.41 22.28 -2.23
CA HIS A 264 -14.58 22.25 -3.11
C HIS A 264 -14.54 23.39 -4.10
N LYS A 265 -15.03 23.16 -5.32
CA LYS A 265 -15.36 24.25 -6.25
C LYS A 265 -16.47 25.11 -5.69
N ASP A 266 -16.49 26.37 -6.11
CA ASP A 266 -17.53 27.31 -5.71
C ASP A 266 -18.94 26.74 -5.99
N GLY A 267 -19.80 26.81 -4.97
CA GLY A 267 -21.18 26.32 -5.04
C GLY A 267 -21.35 24.82 -4.82
N VAL A 268 -20.29 24.03 -4.70
CA VAL A 268 -20.36 22.59 -4.39
C VAL A 268 -20.46 22.38 -2.88
N ILE A 269 -21.59 21.88 -2.42
CA ILE A 269 -21.82 21.54 -1.00
C ILE A 269 -21.51 20.07 -0.75
N THR A 270 -21.90 19.20 -1.66
CA THR A 270 -21.74 17.75 -1.55
C THR A 270 -21.08 17.21 -2.82
N PRO A 271 -19.77 17.00 -2.82
CA PRO A 271 -19.07 16.46 -3.98
C PRO A 271 -19.57 15.06 -4.37
N ARG A 272 -19.63 14.79 -5.67
CA ARG A 272 -20.02 13.51 -6.27
C ARG A 272 -19.04 13.01 -7.31
N GLY A 273 -17.97 13.74 -7.54
CA GLY A 273 -16.90 13.39 -8.47
C GLY A 273 -15.63 14.18 -8.18
N TYR A 274 -14.50 13.69 -8.69
CA TYR A 274 -13.22 14.39 -8.56
C TYR A 274 -13.26 15.80 -9.15
N GLY A 275 -14.04 15.97 -10.23
CA GLY A 275 -14.26 17.27 -10.88
C GLY A 275 -14.92 18.34 -10.01
N ASP A 276 -15.46 17.97 -8.84
CA ASP A 276 -16.07 18.90 -7.87
C ASP A 276 -15.03 19.54 -6.93
N TYR A 277 -13.77 19.08 -6.99
CA TYR A 277 -12.66 19.60 -6.21
C TYR A 277 -11.71 20.44 -7.07
N ILE A 278 -11.01 21.35 -6.41
CA ILE A 278 -9.82 22.03 -6.91
C ILE A 278 -8.64 21.51 -6.08
N VAL A 279 -7.68 20.86 -6.75
CA VAL A 279 -6.45 20.42 -6.12
C VAL A 279 -5.32 21.37 -6.51
N THR A 280 -4.74 22.01 -5.51
CA THR A 280 -3.65 22.97 -5.67
C THR A 280 -2.42 22.53 -4.89
N VAL A 281 -1.25 22.88 -5.40
CA VAL A 281 0.03 22.81 -4.68
C VAL A 281 0.61 24.22 -4.64
N GLU A 282 0.90 24.72 -3.45
CA GLU A 282 1.49 26.05 -3.25
C GLU A 282 2.99 25.99 -3.59
N GLU A 283 3.32 25.89 -4.90
CA GLU A 283 4.70 25.69 -5.38
C GLU A 283 5.62 26.86 -5.08
N ASP A 284 5.09 28.07 -4.94
CA ASP A 284 5.81 29.29 -4.52
C ASP A 284 6.35 29.21 -3.08
N LYS A 285 5.79 28.30 -2.26
CA LYS A 285 6.21 28.04 -0.88
C LYS A 285 7.11 26.83 -0.72
N LEU A 286 7.53 26.20 -1.84
CA LEU A 286 8.45 25.05 -1.78
C LEU A 286 9.78 25.46 -1.14
N PRO A 287 10.27 24.69 -0.15
CA PRO A 287 11.56 24.92 0.45
C PRO A 287 12.70 24.73 -0.57
N ASN A 288 13.80 25.46 -0.37
CA ASN A 288 15.00 25.26 -1.18
C ASN A 288 15.48 23.81 -1.13
N GLY A 289 15.86 23.25 -2.28
CA GLY A 289 16.29 21.86 -2.40
C GLY A 289 15.14 20.84 -2.40
N VAL A 290 13.91 21.29 -2.64
CA VAL A 290 12.75 20.44 -2.86
C VAL A 290 12.12 20.77 -4.21
N THR A 291 11.84 19.75 -5.00
CA THR A 291 11.09 19.87 -6.27
C THR A 291 9.77 19.11 -6.15
N CYS A 292 8.74 19.62 -6.80
CA CYS A 292 7.43 18.99 -6.87
C CYS A 292 7.15 18.45 -8.29
N THR A 293 6.60 17.26 -8.36
CA THR A 293 6.12 16.65 -9.62
C THR A 293 4.70 16.14 -9.40
N ARG A 294 3.81 16.41 -10.36
CA ARG A 294 2.43 15.93 -10.35
C ARG A 294 2.23 14.92 -11.47
N MET A 295 1.58 13.81 -11.18
CA MET A 295 1.30 12.71 -12.10
C MET A 295 -0.15 12.26 -11.91
N GLY A 296 -0.87 11.93 -13.01
CA GLY A 296 -2.26 11.48 -12.97
C GLY A 296 -3.04 11.86 -14.19
#